data_56d6a9646fb41a3df6e9774afddc61a0
#
_entry.id   56d6a9646fb41a3df6e9774afddc61a0
#
_cell.length_a   1.000
_cell.length_b   1.000
_cell.length_c   1.000
_cell.angle_alpha   90.00
_cell.angle_beta   90.00
_cell.angle_gamma   90.00
#
_symmetry.space_group_name_H-M   'P 1'
#
loop_
_entity.id
_entity.type
_entity.pdbx_description
1 polymer ?
#
loop_
_entity_poly.entity_id
_entity_poly.type
_entity_poly.pdbx_seq_one_letter_code
_entity_poly.pdbx_strand_id
1 'polypeptide(L)'
;MTVLYGTSLVNCNRIQKILIKHGDMSTITLRQALGVLAKSSPFSVSTVSQRAKDVYDELKAYLYVEQDIERDFKKLLTAVRSNEIIFLCGSSGDGKSEILTRAYETYHNKFRFHLDATHSFQPHQSAIEALDQLFDEAIADLRPLVLGINIGMLANFAKEGASRHHYIRTVIDGFLESGYRSFDRDDAPCAFERFHFLDFEQYPKFQFCQDAEGYSEFVRHLFSRLTQQDDSNLFYLLGKVRTSRQFLPCGLVD
;
A
#
# COMPACT_ATOMS: atom_id res chain seq x y z
N MET A 1 6.63 13.22 37.67
CA MET A 1 5.90 13.90 36.62
C MET A 1 6.91 14.26 35.53
N THR A 2 7.33 13.27 34.74
CA THR A 2 8.25 13.45 33.61
C THR A 2 8.04 12.26 32.68
N VAL A 3 7.11 12.41 31.75
CA VAL A 3 6.87 11.41 30.70
C VAL A 3 6.57 12.17 29.40
N LEU A 4 7.17 11.71 28.29
CA LEU A 4 6.87 11.99 26.89
C LEU A 4 7.58 13.20 26.23
N TYR A 5 8.90 13.07 25.99
CA TYR A 5 9.58 13.84 24.93
C TYR A 5 10.52 13.01 24.04
N GLY A 6 10.39 11.67 24.04
CA GLY A 6 11.32 10.80 23.33
C GLY A 6 11.11 10.68 21.80
N THR A 7 9.88 10.82 21.31
CA THR A 7 9.55 10.56 19.90
C THR A 7 9.70 11.77 18.97
N SER A 8 9.56 12.99 19.50
CA SER A 8 9.64 14.23 18.72
C SER A 8 11.07 14.55 18.27
N LEU A 9 12.07 14.34 19.13
CA LEU A 9 13.47 14.61 18.83
C LEU A 9 14.08 13.64 17.81
N VAL A 10 13.64 12.39 17.80
CA VAL A 10 14.13 11.38 16.85
C VAL A 10 13.65 11.68 15.43
N ASN A 11 12.41 12.16 15.26
CA ASN A 11 11.88 12.57 13.95
C ASN A 11 12.51 13.85 13.43
N CYS A 12 12.75 14.84 14.27
CA CYS A 12 13.43 16.10 13.87
C CYS A 12 14.86 15.83 13.35
N ASN A 13 15.62 14.98 14.04
CA ASN A 13 16.95 14.58 13.59
C ASN A 13 16.94 13.78 12.29
N ARG A 14 15.89 12.99 12.04
CA ARG A 14 15.74 12.22 10.79
C ARG A 14 15.45 13.15 9.61
N ILE A 15 14.54 14.10 9.78
CA ILE A 15 14.19 15.11 8.77
C ILE A 15 15.37 16.04 8.49
N GLN A 16 16.08 16.52 9.51
CA GLN A 16 17.31 17.31 9.33
C GLN A 16 18.41 16.51 8.62
N LYS A 17 18.58 15.21 8.95
CA LYS A 17 19.52 14.34 8.23
C LYS A 17 19.14 14.11 6.77
N ILE A 18 17.85 14.03 6.46
CA ILE A 18 17.32 13.92 5.09
C ILE A 18 17.67 15.18 4.30
N LEU A 19 17.40 16.34 4.86
CA LEU A 19 17.67 17.63 4.24
C LEU A 19 19.18 17.91 4.10
N ILE A 20 20.01 17.50 5.07
CA ILE A 20 21.47 17.66 5.05
C ILE A 20 22.12 16.64 4.10
N LYS A 21 21.61 15.41 4.02
CA LYS A 21 22.19 14.34 3.19
C LYS A 21 22.05 14.60 1.69
N HIS A 22 21.05 15.38 1.28
CA HIS A 22 20.83 15.77 -0.11
C HIS A 22 21.33 17.19 -0.45
N GLY A 23 22.11 17.80 0.44
CA GLY A 23 23.01 18.91 0.12
C GLY A 23 22.38 20.26 -0.06
N ASP A 24 21.05 20.44 -0.15
CA ASP A 24 20.47 21.79 -0.20
C ASP A 24 18.95 21.80 0.01
N MET A 25 18.47 22.44 1.08
CA MET A 25 17.06 22.76 1.29
C MET A 25 16.50 23.72 0.22
N SER A 26 17.36 24.30 -0.62
CA SER A 26 16.98 25.24 -1.67
C SER A 26 16.34 24.58 -2.89
N THR A 27 16.37 23.25 -3.02
CA THR A 27 16.03 22.55 -4.26
C THR A 27 14.57 22.10 -4.37
N ILE A 28 13.83 21.96 -3.27
CA ILE A 28 12.42 21.51 -3.32
C ILE A 28 11.48 22.57 -2.75
N THR A 29 10.53 22.98 -3.58
CA THR A 29 9.43 23.86 -3.17
C THR A 29 8.29 23.04 -2.55
N LEU A 30 7.45 23.68 -1.71
CA LEU A 30 6.22 23.08 -1.17
C LEU A 30 5.34 22.52 -2.30
N ARG A 31 5.21 23.21 -3.43
CA ARG A 31 4.45 22.75 -4.60
C ARG A 31 5.00 21.44 -5.17
N GLN A 32 6.33 21.31 -5.27
CA GLN A 32 6.97 20.07 -5.74
C GLN A 32 6.79 18.94 -4.73
N ALA A 33 6.92 19.23 -3.43
CA ALA A 33 6.69 18.25 -2.38
C ALA A 33 5.24 17.73 -2.39
N LEU A 34 4.25 18.62 -2.57
CA LEU A 34 2.84 18.23 -2.71
C LEU A 34 2.57 17.43 -4.00
N GLY A 35 3.42 17.57 -5.02
CA GLY A 35 3.35 16.77 -6.24
C GLY A 35 3.50 15.26 -6.00
N VAL A 36 4.01 14.84 -4.84
CA VAL A 36 4.08 13.42 -4.45
C VAL A 36 2.71 12.77 -4.31
N LEU A 37 1.68 13.56 -3.96
CA LEU A 37 0.30 13.07 -3.82
C LEU A 37 -0.34 12.71 -5.17
N ALA A 38 0.15 13.29 -6.27
CA ALA A 38 -0.35 13.04 -7.62
C ALA A 38 0.41 11.92 -8.36
N LYS A 39 1.52 11.45 -7.81
CA LYS A 39 2.33 10.40 -8.45
C LYS A 39 1.82 9.03 -8.01
N SER A 40 1.32 8.24 -8.97
CA SER A 40 1.16 6.81 -8.79
C SER A 40 2.50 6.15 -8.44
N SER A 41 2.46 5.04 -7.70
CA SER A 41 3.68 4.30 -7.41
C SER A 41 4.34 3.82 -8.71
N PRO A 42 5.62 4.11 -8.97
CA PRO A 42 6.32 3.58 -10.15
C PRO A 42 6.49 2.06 -10.10
N PHE A 43 6.10 1.41 -9.00
CA PHE A 43 6.24 -0.03 -8.78
C PHE A 43 5.03 -0.85 -9.25
N SER A 44 4.05 -0.26 -9.91
CA SER A 44 2.91 -1.00 -10.48
C SER A 44 3.29 -1.89 -11.66
N VAL A 45 4.51 -1.81 -12.16
CA VAL A 45 5.00 -2.63 -13.29
C VAL A 45 6.33 -3.27 -12.93
N SER A 46 6.29 -4.53 -12.61
CA SER A 46 7.24 -5.63 -12.79
C SER A 46 8.74 -5.37 -12.82
N THR A 47 9.29 -4.49 -12.04
CA THR A 47 10.72 -4.58 -11.69
C THR A 47 10.96 -3.78 -10.43
N VAL A 48 11.28 -4.48 -9.35
CA VAL A 48 11.97 -3.90 -8.21
C VAL A 48 13.36 -3.49 -8.74
N SER A 49 13.43 -2.38 -9.45
CA SER A 49 14.72 -1.78 -9.76
C SER A 49 15.26 -1.22 -8.45
N GLN A 50 16.43 -1.68 -8.06
CA GLN A 50 17.22 -1.16 -6.94
C GLN A 50 17.72 0.26 -7.29
N ARG A 51 16.78 1.22 -7.50
CA ARG A 51 17.19 2.61 -7.62
C ARG A 51 17.48 3.20 -6.23
N ALA A 52 18.42 4.09 -6.15
CA ALA A 52 18.65 4.87 -4.94
C ALA A 52 17.36 5.61 -4.55
N LYS A 53 16.97 5.54 -3.26
CA LYS A 53 15.83 6.29 -2.72
C LYS A 53 16.07 7.78 -2.92
N ASP A 54 15.10 8.45 -3.51
CA ASP A 54 15.13 9.89 -3.69
C ASP A 54 14.30 10.61 -2.61
N VAL A 55 14.34 11.93 -2.62
CA VAL A 55 13.61 12.75 -1.64
C VAL A 55 12.08 12.57 -1.75
N TYR A 56 11.56 12.19 -2.92
CA TYR A 56 10.14 11.91 -3.08
C TYR A 56 9.73 10.60 -2.41
N ASP A 57 10.60 9.61 -2.37
CA ASP A 57 10.34 8.36 -1.64
C ASP A 57 10.27 8.62 -0.12
N GLU A 58 11.09 9.54 0.37
CA GLU A 58 11.05 9.96 1.77
C GLU A 58 9.80 10.77 2.12
N LEU A 59 9.36 11.66 1.21
CA LEU A 59 8.08 12.38 1.35
C LEU A 59 6.88 11.43 1.35
N LYS A 60 6.90 10.42 0.47
CA LYS A 60 5.89 9.35 0.47
C LYS A 60 5.88 8.58 1.79
N ALA A 61 7.04 8.20 2.27
CA ALA A 61 7.17 7.48 3.54
C ALA A 61 6.69 8.33 4.73
N TYR A 62 6.92 9.65 4.70
CA TYR A 62 6.40 10.57 5.71
C TYR A 62 4.87 10.69 5.67
N LEU A 63 4.27 10.77 4.49
CA LEU A 63 2.81 10.88 4.32
C LEU A 63 2.08 9.54 4.49
N TYR A 64 2.80 8.44 4.45
CA TYR A 64 2.19 7.12 4.50
C TYR A 64 1.44 6.88 5.80
N VAL A 65 0.15 6.57 5.71
CA VAL A 65 -0.71 6.20 6.83
C VAL A 65 -1.02 4.71 6.72
N GLU A 66 -0.58 3.94 7.71
CA GLU A 66 -0.91 2.52 7.79
C GLU A 66 -2.41 2.33 8.01
N GLN A 67 -3.03 1.49 7.18
CA GLN A 67 -4.45 1.18 7.23
C GLN A 67 -4.70 -0.11 8.02
N ASP A 68 -5.95 -0.31 8.48
CA ASP A 68 -6.34 -1.52 9.21
C ASP A 68 -6.12 -2.79 8.41
N ILE A 69 -6.48 -2.78 7.13
CA ILE A 69 -6.22 -3.91 6.22
C ILE A 69 -4.73 -4.28 6.15
N GLU A 70 -3.82 -3.31 6.22
CA GLU A 70 -2.38 -3.58 6.23
C GLU A 70 -1.94 -4.23 7.53
N ARG A 71 -2.52 -3.81 8.66
CA ARG A 71 -2.25 -4.45 9.96
C ARG A 71 -2.69 -5.91 9.97
N ASP A 72 -3.87 -6.19 9.43
CA ASP A 72 -4.37 -7.56 9.35
C ASP A 72 -3.60 -8.39 8.31
N PHE A 73 -3.22 -7.79 7.18
CA PHE A 73 -2.33 -8.42 6.22
C PHE A 73 -0.97 -8.81 6.84
N LYS A 74 -0.36 -7.94 7.64
CA LYS A 74 0.89 -8.24 8.34
C LYS A 74 0.73 -9.39 9.35
N LYS A 75 -0.38 -9.43 10.10
CA LYS A 75 -0.69 -10.56 10.99
C LYS A 75 -0.81 -11.87 10.18
N LEU A 76 -1.51 -11.81 9.06
CA LEU A 76 -1.69 -12.97 8.18
C LEU A 76 -0.36 -13.50 7.63
N LEU A 77 0.54 -12.61 7.18
CA LEU A 77 1.88 -12.99 6.72
C LEU A 77 2.72 -13.72 7.79
N THR A 78 2.42 -13.52 9.07
CA THR A 78 3.09 -14.25 10.15
C THR A 78 2.45 -15.59 10.48
N ALA A 79 1.19 -15.80 10.10
CA ALA A 79 0.40 -16.98 10.44
C ALA A 79 0.30 -18.00 9.29
N VAL A 80 0.45 -17.56 8.05
CA VAL A 80 0.32 -18.36 6.83
C VAL A 80 1.39 -19.44 6.74
N ARG A 81 0.98 -20.63 6.30
CA ARG A 81 1.82 -21.82 6.11
C ARG A 81 2.26 -21.97 4.65
N SER A 82 3.15 -22.91 4.42
CA SER A 82 3.56 -23.28 3.06
C SER A 82 2.35 -23.67 2.20
N ASN A 83 2.40 -23.32 0.93
CA ASN A 83 1.39 -23.66 -0.07
C ASN A 83 -0.02 -23.05 0.19
N GLU A 84 -0.08 -21.89 0.84
CA GLU A 84 -1.30 -21.11 1.00
C GLU A 84 -1.27 -19.87 0.07
N ILE A 85 -2.45 -19.36 -0.26
CA ILE A 85 -2.61 -18.20 -1.15
C ILE A 85 -3.33 -17.07 -0.40
N ILE A 86 -2.73 -15.88 -0.44
CA ILE A 86 -3.33 -14.66 0.08
C ILE A 86 -3.75 -13.78 -1.09
N PHE A 87 -5.04 -13.46 -1.16
CA PHE A 87 -5.60 -12.49 -2.08
C PHE A 87 -5.77 -11.15 -1.37
N LEU A 88 -5.08 -10.11 -1.84
CA LEU A 88 -5.36 -8.74 -1.46
C LEU A 88 -6.25 -8.10 -2.52
N CYS A 89 -7.54 -8.04 -2.24
CA CYS A 89 -8.60 -7.65 -3.16
C CYS A 89 -8.98 -6.19 -2.98
N GLY A 90 -9.45 -5.55 -4.06
CA GLY A 90 -9.97 -4.19 -4.01
C GLY A 90 -9.98 -3.53 -5.38
N SER A 91 -10.45 -2.30 -5.44
CA SER A 91 -10.54 -1.50 -6.66
C SER A 91 -9.22 -0.82 -7.02
N SER A 92 -9.12 -0.26 -8.23
CA SER A 92 -7.96 0.54 -8.63
C SER A 92 -7.84 1.77 -7.71
N GLY A 93 -6.62 2.06 -7.26
CA GLY A 93 -6.37 3.22 -6.38
C GLY A 93 -6.57 2.97 -4.89
N ASP A 94 -6.97 1.80 -4.44
CA ASP A 94 -7.14 1.48 -3.01
C ASP A 94 -5.85 1.46 -2.20
N GLY A 95 -4.72 1.27 -2.86
CA GLY A 95 -3.42 1.21 -2.21
C GLY A 95 -2.80 -0.19 -2.14
N LYS A 96 -3.41 -1.19 -2.82
CA LYS A 96 -2.91 -2.58 -2.87
C LYS A 96 -1.42 -2.66 -3.21
N SER A 97 -1.02 -2.03 -4.30
CA SER A 97 0.36 -2.08 -4.78
C SER A 97 1.36 -1.48 -3.79
N GLU A 98 0.98 -0.44 -3.04
CA GLU A 98 1.85 0.14 -2.01
C GLU A 98 2.03 -0.81 -0.83
N ILE A 99 0.94 -1.43 -0.35
CA ILE A 99 0.99 -2.43 0.74
C ILE A 99 1.86 -3.63 0.33
N LEU A 100 1.63 -4.14 -0.88
CA LEU A 100 2.37 -5.30 -1.40
C LEU A 100 3.86 -4.99 -1.61
N THR A 101 4.20 -3.80 -2.12
CA THR A 101 5.60 -3.39 -2.30
C THR A 101 6.32 -3.32 -0.95
N ARG A 102 5.69 -2.75 0.07
CA ARG A 102 6.26 -2.69 1.43
C ARG A 102 6.43 -4.08 2.05
N ALA A 103 5.45 -4.94 1.86
CA ALA A 103 5.55 -6.34 2.31
C ALA A 103 6.65 -7.09 1.54
N TYR A 104 6.78 -6.88 0.24
CA TYR A 104 7.82 -7.48 -0.59
C TYR A 104 9.22 -7.13 -0.07
N GLU A 105 9.48 -5.87 0.30
CA GLU A 105 10.78 -5.45 0.84
C GLU A 105 11.21 -6.32 2.04
N THR A 106 10.25 -6.79 2.84
CA THR A 106 10.53 -7.55 4.07
C THR A 106 10.44 -9.07 3.88
N TYR A 107 9.50 -9.53 3.04
CA TYR A 107 9.08 -10.94 3.02
C TYR A 107 9.36 -11.69 1.72
N HIS A 108 9.99 -11.07 0.70
CA HIS A 108 10.23 -11.67 -0.63
C HIS A 108 10.98 -13.01 -0.60
N ASN A 109 11.79 -13.26 0.43
CA ASN A 109 12.50 -14.54 0.59
C ASN A 109 11.58 -15.69 1.04
N LYS A 110 10.48 -15.38 1.74
CA LYS A 110 9.54 -16.37 2.30
C LYS A 110 8.32 -16.57 1.43
N PHE A 111 7.90 -15.55 0.71
CA PHE A 111 6.68 -15.51 -0.09
C PHE A 111 6.98 -15.23 -1.55
N ARG A 112 6.12 -15.76 -2.42
CA ARG A 112 6.01 -15.28 -3.79
C ARG A 112 5.01 -14.14 -3.84
N PHE A 113 5.39 -13.02 -4.46
CA PHE A 113 4.52 -11.86 -4.61
C PHE A 113 4.18 -11.63 -6.07
N HIS A 114 2.90 -11.39 -6.35
CA HIS A 114 2.43 -10.85 -7.61
C HIS A 114 1.65 -9.56 -7.32
N LEU A 115 2.22 -8.43 -7.73
CA LEU A 115 1.77 -7.11 -7.27
C LEU A 115 0.51 -6.63 -7.97
N ASP A 116 0.27 -7.07 -9.21
CA ASP A 116 -0.89 -6.67 -10.01
C ASP A 116 -1.25 -7.74 -11.04
N ALA A 117 -2.33 -8.44 -10.80
CA ALA A 117 -2.85 -9.49 -11.66
C ALA A 117 -3.67 -8.98 -12.85
N THR A 118 -3.71 -7.67 -13.08
CA THR A 118 -4.41 -7.10 -14.26
C THR A 118 -3.53 -7.09 -15.51
N HIS A 119 -2.24 -7.32 -15.37
CA HIS A 119 -1.28 -7.30 -16.47
C HIS A 119 -0.82 -8.71 -16.86
N SER A 120 -0.76 -8.97 -18.14
CA SER A 120 -0.17 -10.18 -18.71
C SER A 120 1.36 -10.14 -18.66
N PHE A 121 2.00 -11.29 -18.53
CA PHE A 121 3.46 -11.41 -18.55
C PHE A 121 4.05 -11.25 -19.96
N GLN A 122 3.23 -11.46 -21.01
CA GLN A 122 3.65 -11.43 -22.40
C GLN A 122 2.66 -10.62 -23.27
N PRO A 123 3.11 -9.99 -24.36
CA PRO A 123 2.28 -9.12 -25.19
C PRO A 123 1.04 -9.80 -25.81
N HIS A 124 1.02 -11.13 -25.91
CA HIS A 124 -0.08 -11.89 -26.51
C HIS A 124 -0.83 -12.77 -25.51
N GLN A 125 -0.48 -12.69 -24.22
CA GLN A 125 -1.11 -13.46 -23.18
C GLN A 125 -2.27 -12.67 -22.56
N SER A 126 -3.42 -13.29 -22.40
CA SER A 126 -4.53 -12.68 -21.65
C SER A 126 -4.21 -12.63 -20.14
N ALA A 127 -4.89 -11.75 -19.41
CA ALA A 127 -4.73 -11.69 -17.95
C ALA A 127 -5.20 -12.98 -17.26
N ILE A 128 -6.18 -13.68 -17.82
CA ILE A 128 -6.66 -14.99 -17.32
C ILE A 128 -5.57 -16.06 -17.51
N GLU A 129 -4.95 -16.14 -18.71
CA GLU A 129 -3.85 -17.07 -18.95
C GLU A 129 -2.64 -16.78 -18.05
N ALA A 130 -2.37 -15.51 -17.78
CA ALA A 130 -1.32 -15.12 -16.82
C ALA A 130 -1.63 -15.61 -15.40
N LEU A 131 -2.89 -15.52 -14.96
CA LEU A 131 -3.32 -16.07 -13.68
C LEU A 131 -3.26 -17.60 -13.65
N ASP A 132 -3.67 -18.27 -14.72
CA ASP A 132 -3.53 -19.74 -14.84
C ASP A 132 -2.06 -20.15 -14.69
N GLN A 133 -1.14 -19.50 -15.38
CA GLN A 133 0.29 -19.75 -15.24
C GLN A 133 0.79 -19.48 -13.81
N LEU A 134 0.37 -18.38 -13.20
CA LEU A 134 0.74 -18.03 -11.84
C LEU A 134 0.33 -19.10 -10.83
N PHE A 135 -0.88 -19.66 -10.98
CA PHE A 135 -1.38 -20.72 -10.11
C PHE A 135 -0.69 -22.06 -10.39
N ASP A 136 -0.36 -22.40 -11.65
CA ASP A 136 0.47 -23.56 -11.97
C ASP A 136 1.82 -23.48 -11.26
N GLU A 137 2.46 -22.34 -11.32
CA GLU A 137 3.72 -22.10 -10.63
C GLU A 137 3.58 -22.14 -9.10
N ALA A 138 2.47 -21.64 -8.54
CA ALA A 138 2.22 -21.65 -7.10
C ALA A 138 1.96 -23.08 -6.58
N ILE A 139 1.37 -23.95 -7.38
CA ILE A 139 1.19 -25.36 -7.04
C ILE A 139 2.54 -26.10 -7.01
N ALA A 140 3.48 -25.72 -7.89
CA ALA A 140 4.80 -26.33 -7.98
C ALA A 140 5.79 -25.81 -6.91
N ASP A 141 5.56 -24.61 -6.36
CA ASP A 141 6.41 -23.97 -5.36
C ASP A 141 5.71 -23.99 -3.99
N LEU A 142 6.36 -24.53 -2.98
CA LEU A 142 5.82 -24.62 -1.63
C LEU A 142 5.71 -23.28 -0.90
N ARG A 143 6.34 -22.21 -1.41
CA ARG A 143 6.23 -20.88 -0.80
C ARG A 143 4.81 -20.32 -0.96
N PRO A 144 4.25 -19.69 0.08
CA PRO A 144 2.96 -19.06 -0.04
C PRO A 144 2.95 -17.98 -1.14
N LEU A 145 1.85 -17.88 -1.87
CA LEU A 145 1.62 -16.85 -2.88
C LEU A 145 0.84 -15.68 -2.29
N VAL A 146 1.31 -14.47 -2.52
CA VAL A 146 0.59 -13.22 -2.22
C VAL A 146 0.25 -12.54 -3.53
N LEU A 147 -1.05 -12.32 -3.77
CA LEU A 147 -1.59 -11.83 -5.03
C LEU A 147 -2.41 -10.57 -4.82
N GLY A 148 -1.99 -9.45 -5.45
CA GLY A 148 -2.81 -8.24 -5.58
C GLY A 148 -3.73 -8.35 -6.78
N ILE A 149 -5.04 -8.26 -6.57
CA ILE A 149 -6.01 -8.46 -7.64
C ILE A 149 -7.23 -7.54 -7.45
N ASN A 150 -7.81 -7.08 -8.55
CA ASN A 150 -9.10 -6.42 -8.46
C ASN A 150 -10.25 -7.45 -8.49
N ILE A 151 -11.37 -7.07 -7.87
CA ILE A 151 -12.54 -7.97 -7.75
C ILE A 151 -13.09 -8.38 -9.12
N GLY A 152 -13.10 -7.48 -10.09
CA GLY A 152 -13.57 -7.81 -11.44
C GLY A 152 -12.69 -8.87 -12.12
N MET A 153 -11.38 -8.79 -11.97
CA MET A 153 -10.45 -9.80 -12.50
C MET A 153 -10.60 -11.13 -11.76
N LEU A 154 -10.79 -11.08 -10.44
CA LEU A 154 -11.07 -12.27 -9.64
C LEU A 154 -12.33 -13.00 -10.11
N ALA A 155 -13.42 -12.24 -10.34
CA ALA A 155 -14.67 -12.77 -10.89
C ALA A 155 -14.53 -13.32 -12.31
N ASN A 156 -13.75 -12.67 -13.18
CA ASN A 156 -13.46 -13.18 -14.52
C ASN A 156 -12.68 -14.50 -14.45
N PHE A 157 -11.68 -14.59 -13.59
CA PHE A 157 -10.94 -15.83 -13.41
C PHE A 157 -11.82 -16.97 -12.89
N ALA A 158 -12.72 -16.71 -11.97
CA ALA A 158 -13.67 -17.70 -11.50
C ALA A 158 -14.51 -18.30 -12.63
N LYS A 159 -14.88 -17.48 -13.64
CA LYS A 159 -15.69 -17.91 -14.79
C LYS A 159 -14.85 -18.57 -15.90
N GLU A 160 -13.71 -17.98 -16.25
CA GLU A 160 -12.97 -18.24 -17.48
C GLU A 160 -11.65 -18.99 -17.28
N GLY A 161 -11.15 -19.09 -16.03
CA GLY A 161 -9.91 -19.78 -15.70
C GLY A 161 -9.92 -21.25 -16.15
N ALA A 162 -8.75 -21.80 -16.39
CA ALA A 162 -8.61 -23.16 -16.90
C ALA A 162 -9.25 -24.22 -15.98
N SER A 163 -9.77 -25.30 -16.56
CA SER A 163 -10.45 -26.37 -15.82
C SER A 163 -9.56 -27.05 -14.78
N ARG A 164 -8.24 -27.07 -14.98
CA ARG A 164 -7.27 -27.61 -14.03
C ARG A 164 -7.25 -26.84 -12.70
N HIS A 165 -7.72 -25.59 -12.70
CA HIS A 165 -7.85 -24.75 -11.51
C HIS A 165 -9.28 -24.72 -10.96
N HIS A 166 -10.10 -25.72 -11.27
CA HIS A 166 -11.49 -25.79 -10.82
C HIS A 166 -11.64 -25.55 -9.30
N TYR A 167 -10.75 -26.13 -8.50
CA TYR A 167 -10.76 -25.94 -7.06
C TYR A 167 -10.55 -24.48 -6.63
N ILE A 168 -9.55 -23.78 -7.20
CA ILE A 168 -9.29 -22.37 -6.93
C ILE A 168 -10.51 -21.52 -7.36
N ARG A 169 -11.06 -21.79 -8.53
CA ARG A 169 -12.24 -21.11 -9.06
C ARG A 169 -13.45 -21.26 -8.13
N THR A 170 -13.70 -22.47 -7.63
CA THR A 170 -14.81 -22.73 -6.67
C THR A 170 -14.63 -21.96 -5.37
N VAL A 171 -13.41 -21.87 -4.85
CA VAL A 171 -13.11 -21.06 -3.65
C VAL A 171 -13.35 -19.57 -3.90
N ILE A 172 -12.93 -19.07 -5.05
CA ILE A 172 -13.16 -17.67 -5.44
C ILE A 172 -14.65 -17.39 -5.60
N ASP A 173 -15.41 -18.28 -6.26
CA ASP A 173 -16.87 -18.14 -6.40
C ASP A 173 -17.54 -18.08 -5.03
N GLY A 174 -17.17 -18.96 -4.11
CA GLY A 174 -17.69 -18.96 -2.74
C GLY A 174 -17.41 -17.65 -2.01
N PHE A 175 -16.21 -17.08 -2.17
CA PHE A 175 -15.88 -15.77 -1.61
C PHE A 175 -16.74 -14.66 -2.20
N LEU A 176 -16.93 -14.63 -3.51
CA LEU A 176 -17.76 -13.64 -4.20
C LEU A 176 -19.24 -13.75 -3.80
N GLU A 177 -19.78 -14.97 -3.70
CA GLU A 177 -21.17 -15.23 -3.30
C GLU A 177 -21.45 -14.91 -1.83
N SER A 178 -20.46 -15.04 -0.95
CA SER A 178 -20.59 -14.69 0.48
C SER A 178 -20.72 -13.19 0.75
N GLY A 179 -20.68 -12.35 -0.28
CA GLY A 179 -20.66 -10.89 -0.16
C GLY A 179 -19.34 -10.38 0.38
N TYR A 180 -18.23 -11.02 -0.02
CA TYR A 180 -16.86 -10.67 0.33
C TYR A 180 -16.53 -10.82 1.84
N ARG A 181 -17.32 -11.61 2.57
CA ARG A 181 -17.02 -11.93 3.96
C ARG A 181 -15.92 -12.99 4.00
N SER A 182 -14.88 -12.74 4.77
CA SER A 182 -13.97 -13.80 5.16
C SER A 182 -14.76 -14.85 5.92
N PHE A 183 -14.69 -16.12 5.51
CA PHE A 183 -15.31 -17.20 6.26
C PHE A 183 -14.64 -17.27 7.64
N ASP A 184 -15.45 -17.24 8.70
CA ASP A 184 -14.97 -17.62 10.02
C ASP A 184 -14.46 -19.07 9.93
N ARG A 185 -13.29 -19.33 10.51
CA ARG A 185 -12.59 -20.62 10.41
C ARG A 185 -13.43 -21.81 10.88
N ASP A 186 -14.43 -21.57 11.72
CA ASP A 186 -15.25 -22.61 12.31
C ASP A 186 -16.35 -23.13 11.37
N ASP A 187 -16.75 -22.36 10.36
CA ASP A 187 -17.85 -22.73 9.41
C ASP A 187 -17.34 -23.02 7.99
N ALA A 188 -16.03 -22.83 7.71
CA ALA A 188 -15.50 -23.01 6.36
C ALA A 188 -15.35 -24.51 6.02
N PRO A 189 -15.81 -24.95 4.84
CA PRO A 189 -15.42 -26.27 4.33
C PRO A 189 -13.89 -26.38 4.28
N CYS A 190 -13.33 -27.55 4.57
CA CYS A 190 -11.86 -27.80 4.57
C CYS A 190 -11.12 -27.29 3.32
N ALA A 191 -11.85 -27.04 2.24
CA ALA A 191 -11.39 -26.45 1.00
C ALA A 191 -10.83 -25.03 1.15
N PHE A 192 -11.30 -24.26 2.13
CA PHE A 192 -10.96 -22.84 2.30
C PHE A 192 -9.77 -22.57 3.22
N GLU A 193 -9.22 -23.58 3.88
CA GLU A 193 -8.08 -23.41 4.82
C GLU A 193 -6.80 -22.92 4.15
N ARG A 194 -6.67 -23.07 2.83
CA ARG A 194 -5.49 -22.70 2.05
C ARG A 194 -5.57 -21.33 1.37
N PHE A 195 -6.70 -20.63 1.50
CA PHE A 195 -6.97 -19.37 0.82
C PHE A 195 -7.41 -18.31 1.80
N HIS A 196 -6.79 -17.16 1.71
CA HIS A 196 -7.09 -16.02 2.56
C HIS A 196 -7.44 -14.82 1.69
N PHE A 197 -8.58 -14.20 1.98
CA PHE A 197 -9.04 -13.02 1.27
C PHE A 197 -9.03 -11.82 2.20
N LEU A 198 -8.35 -10.76 1.79
CA LEU A 198 -8.39 -9.44 2.41
C LEU A 198 -8.94 -8.47 1.38
N ASP A 199 -10.12 -7.94 1.61
CA ASP A 199 -10.80 -7.04 0.68
C ASP A 199 -10.94 -5.64 1.28
N PHE A 200 -10.49 -4.63 0.52
CA PHE A 200 -10.59 -3.23 0.92
C PHE A 200 -12.02 -2.76 1.20
N GLU A 201 -13.04 -3.39 0.62
CA GLU A 201 -14.44 -3.06 0.90
C GLU A 201 -14.85 -3.37 2.34
N GLN A 202 -14.18 -4.31 3.00
CA GLN A 202 -14.41 -4.63 4.41
C GLN A 202 -13.71 -3.64 5.37
N TYR A 203 -12.89 -2.73 4.83
CA TYR A 203 -12.13 -1.74 5.60
C TYR A 203 -12.54 -0.33 5.16
N PRO A 204 -13.72 0.16 5.59
CA PRO A 204 -14.24 1.44 5.14
C PRO A 204 -13.33 2.59 5.57
N LYS A 205 -12.92 3.41 4.60
CA LYS A 205 -12.09 4.61 4.84
C LYS A 205 -12.86 5.71 5.56
N PHE A 206 -14.19 5.65 5.55
CA PHE A 206 -15.09 6.58 6.22
C PHE A 206 -16.05 5.81 7.12
N GLN A 207 -16.18 6.27 8.36
CA GLN A 207 -17.13 5.74 9.33
C GLN A 207 -18.13 6.84 9.66
N PHE A 208 -19.40 6.49 9.74
CA PHE A 208 -20.45 7.39 10.20
C PHE A 208 -20.74 7.06 11.66
N CYS A 209 -20.46 8.01 12.55
CA CYS A 209 -20.91 7.92 13.93
C CYS A 209 -22.41 8.23 14.03
N GLN A 210 -23.09 7.72 15.07
CA GLN A 210 -24.54 7.95 15.26
C GLN A 210 -24.95 9.44 15.33
N ASP A 211 -23.98 10.33 15.61
CA ASP A 211 -24.18 11.78 15.71
C ASP A 211 -23.97 12.52 14.38
N ALA A 212 -24.06 11.84 13.23
CA ALA A 212 -24.14 12.39 11.87
C ALA A 212 -22.87 13.01 11.27
N GLU A 213 -21.73 13.01 11.93
CA GLU A 213 -20.49 13.47 11.30
C GLU A 213 -19.70 12.29 10.72
N GLY A 214 -19.38 12.34 9.43
CA GLY A 214 -18.50 11.40 8.78
C GLY A 214 -17.07 11.52 9.33
N TYR A 215 -16.52 10.43 9.81
CA TYR A 215 -15.17 10.37 10.36
C TYR A 215 -14.28 9.45 9.53
N SER A 216 -13.06 9.88 9.26
CA SER A 216 -12.03 9.06 8.65
C SER A 216 -10.71 9.26 9.36
N GLU A 217 -10.25 8.22 10.04
CA GLU A 217 -8.96 8.23 10.71
C GLU A 217 -7.80 8.39 9.73
N PHE A 218 -7.90 7.70 8.58
CA PHE A 218 -6.95 7.84 7.48
C PHE A 218 -6.81 9.30 7.01
N VAL A 219 -7.94 9.94 6.70
CA VAL A 219 -7.97 11.32 6.21
C VAL A 219 -7.44 12.27 7.29
N ARG A 220 -7.84 12.11 8.54
CA ARG A 220 -7.37 12.91 9.67
C ARG A 220 -5.84 12.82 9.82
N HIS A 221 -5.29 11.62 9.80
CA HIS A 221 -3.85 11.42 9.91
C HIS A 221 -3.09 12.01 8.72
N LEU A 222 -3.60 11.83 7.50
CA LEU A 222 -3.00 12.40 6.30
C LEU A 222 -2.98 13.93 6.36
N PHE A 223 -4.11 14.55 6.68
CA PHE A 223 -4.20 16.01 6.80
C PHE A 223 -3.34 16.55 7.94
N SER A 224 -3.30 15.88 9.09
CA SER A 224 -2.41 16.25 10.19
C SER A 224 -0.95 16.32 9.73
N ARG A 225 -0.48 15.32 8.98
CA ARG A 225 0.89 15.30 8.43
C ARG A 225 1.15 16.39 7.40
N LEU A 226 0.13 16.84 6.70
CA LEU A 226 0.25 17.93 5.72
C LEU A 226 0.19 19.33 6.34
N THR A 227 -0.62 19.51 7.41
CA THR A 227 -1.04 20.85 7.86
C THR A 227 -0.66 21.18 9.29
N GLN A 228 -0.27 20.20 10.12
CA GLN A 228 0.09 20.46 11.51
C GLN A 228 1.22 21.47 11.61
N GLN A 229 1.00 22.54 12.36
CA GLN A 229 1.98 23.61 12.57
C GLN A 229 2.99 23.22 13.66
N ASP A 230 3.92 22.37 13.28
CA ASP A 230 4.95 21.84 14.16
C ASP A 230 6.29 21.82 13.39
N ASP A 231 7.37 22.19 14.06
CA ASP A 231 8.71 22.22 13.46
C ASP A 231 9.26 20.81 13.14
N SER A 232 8.55 19.75 13.53
CA SER A 232 8.79 18.39 13.06
C SER A 232 8.05 18.06 11.74
N ASN A 233 7.11 18.93 11.29
CA ASN A 233 6.35 18.72 10.08
C ASN A 233 7.09 19.27 8.86
N LEU A 234 7.50 18.38 7.98
CA LEU A 234 8.25 18.73 6.77
C LEU A 234 7.48 19.72 5.86
N PHE A 235 6.18 19.54 5.67
CA PHE A 235 5.36 20.41 4.82
C PHE A 235 5.19 21.80 5.43
N TYR A 236 5.08 21.88 6.76
CA TYR A 236 5.06 23.16 7.47
C TYR A 236 6.39 23.91 7.34
N LEU A 237 7.52 23.22 7.50
CA LEU A 237 8.85 23.80 7.31
C LEU A 237 9.05 24.31 5.87
N LEU A 238 8.67 23.54 4.86
CA LEU A 238 8.74 23.96 3.45
C LEU A 238 7.86 25.19 3.16
N GLY A 239 6.73 25.32 3.84
CA GLY A 239 5.87 26.51 3.78
C GLY A 239 6.54 27.76 4.39
N LYS A 240 7.18 27.61 5.57
CA LYS A 240 7.89 28.71 6.24
C LYS A 240 9.03 29.30 5.40
N VAL A 241 9.81 28.46 4.73
CA VAL A 241 10.94 28.90 3.89
C VAL A 241 10.49 29.84 2.78
N ARG A 242 9.31 29.64 2.21
CA ARG A 242 8.74 30.51 1.18
C ARG A 242 8.36 31.90 1.73
N THR A 243 7.77 31.94 2.91
CA THR A 243 7.37 33.20 3.56
C THR A 243 8.57 34.07 3.91
N SER A 244 9.65 33.46 4.37
CA SER A 244 10.88 34.16 4.73
C SER A 244 11.61 34.78 3.52
N ARG A 245 11.51 34.17 2.34
CA ARG A 245 12.10 34.72 1.09
C ARG A 245 11.28 35.85 0.46
N GLN A 246 10.00 35.98 0.76
CA GLN A 246 9.16 37.09 0.28
C GLN A 246 9.36 38.39 1.04
N PHE A 247 10.03 38.39 2.20
CA PHE A 247 10.30 39.55 3.03
C PHE A 247 11.74 40.05 2.96
N LEU A 248 12.55 39.62 1.98
CA LEU A 248 13.75 40.39 1.66
C LEU A 248 13.34 41.62 0.87
N PRO A 249 13.50 42.85 1.44
CA PRO A 249 13.16 44.04 0.72
C PRO A 249 14.04 44.14 -0.52
N CYS A 250 13.42 44.27 -1.70
CA CYS A 250 14.09 44.84 -2.87
C CYS A 250 14.53 46.25 -2.51
N GLY A 251 15.77 46.42 -2.15
CA GLY A 251 16.27 47.73 -1.84
C GLY A 251 17.79 47.69 -1.65
N LEU A 252 18.42 48.38 -2.58
CA LEU A 252 19.78 48.82 -2.67
C LEU A 252 20.67 48.05 -3.63
N VAL A 253 20.50 48.39 -4.90
CA VAL A 253 21.62 48.48 -5.85
C VAL A 253 21.97 49.97 -5.92
N ASP A 254 23.05 50.35 -5.32
CA ASP A 254 23.88 51.49 -5.72
C ASP A 254 25.04 51.01 -6.56
#